data_dae041ee4d293362b6b2c83ccf11ce17
#
_entry.id   dae041ee4d293362b6b2c83ccf11ce17
#
_cell.length_a   1.000
_cell.length_b   1.000
_cell.length_c   1.000
_cell.angle_alpha   90.00
_cell.angle_beta   90.00
_cell.angle_gamma   90.00
#
_symmetry.space_group_name_H-M   'P 1'
#
loop_
_entity.id
_entity.type
_entity.pdbx_description
1 polymer ?
#
loop_
_entity_poly.entity_id
_entity_poly.type
_entity_poly.pdbx_seq_one_letter_code
_entity_poly.pdbx_strand_id
1 'polypeptide(L)'
;VLSLKILAPTIFISGFLAIFRGYLQAYNTMVPTSISQIIEQLANAVVSIVAAYMLAKPFAAGTTEHAKYGSAGSAMGTGAGVLGGLIFILFAYARRRKGIMESVKNDTSPDTESYGKLFRIIIATVTPIVVAAVVYNVLTPIDMKVFYVVMKMKGMDSLEMAKLYGIYSGQYTVLTNLPLAIAASVGIAYIPGISGAYARNDMQKTNKLLNQALSMSMLVTIPCAVGMGVLAKPIIQLLFSGADPMAAKCMYLGF
;
A
#
# COMPACT_ATOMS: atom_id res chain seq x y z
N VAL A 1 -19.44 9.04 -2.79
CA VAL A 1 -19.10 10.28 -3.53
C VAL A 1 -18.30 11.26 -2.66
N LEU A 2 -18.69 11.47 -1.36
CA LEU A 2 -17.99 12.43 -0.48
C LEU A 2 -16.52 12.03 -0.23
N SER A 3 -16.25 10.79 0.13
CA SER A 3 -14.90 10.27 0.36
C SER A 3 -14.01 10.37 -0.90
N LEU A 4 -14.57 10.13 -2.09
CA LEU A 4 -13.84 10.28 -3.36
C LEU A 4 -13.43 11.73 -3.62
N LYS A 5 -14.29 12.71 -3.29
CA LYS A 5 -13.94 14.13 -3.41
C LYS A 5 -12.80 14.54 -2.47
N ILE A 6 -12.75 13.94 -1.29
CA ILE A 6 -11.67 14.16 -0.30
C ILE A 6 -10.37 13.51 -0.77
N LEU A 7 -10.44 12.33 -1.39
CA LEU A 7 -9.26 11.62 -1.89
C LEU A 7 -8.67 12.22 -3.18
N ALA A 8 -9.44 12.93 -3.99
CA ALA A 8 -8.96 13.49 -5.25
C ALA A 8 -7.70 14.37 -5.10
N PRO A 9 -7.65 15.38 -4.19
CA PRO A 9 -6.44 16.14 -3.96
C PRO A 9 -5.30 15.30 -3.35
N THR A 10 -5.63 14.27 -2.58
CA THR A 10 -4.64 13.37 -1.98
C THR A 10 -3.85 12.60 -3.06
N ILE A 11 -4.51 12.16 -4.14
CA ILE A 11 -3.86 11.48 -5.26
C ILE A 11 -2.80 12.39 -5.89
N PHE A 12 -3.13 13.66 -6.09
CA PHE A 12 -2.19 14.64 -6.65
C PHE A 12 -0.97 14.85 -5.73
N ILE A 13 -1.20 15.02 -4.44
CA ILE A 13 -0.14 15.20 -3.42
C ILE A 13 0.73 13.94 -3.31
N SER A 14 0.13 12.74 -3.40
CA SER A 14 0.87 11.48 -3.37
C SER A 14 1.83 11.32 -4.55
N GLY A 15 1.50 11.88 -5.71
CA GLY A 15 2.40 11.93 -6.86
C GLY A 15 3.69 12.70 -6.56
N PHE A 16 3.59 13.86 -5.92
CA PHE A 16 4.77 14.62 -5.48
C PHE A 16 5.58 13.84 -4.43
N LEU A 17 4.90 13.26 -3.46
CA LEU A 17 5.55 12.43 -2.45
C LEU A 17 6.34 11.28 -3.08
N ALA A 18 5.77 10.60 -4.08
CA ALA A 18 6.42 9.51 -4.80
C ALA A 18 7.68 9.97 -5.55
N ILE A 19 7.63 11.15 -6.21
CA ILE A 19 8.78 11.73 -6.92
C ILE A 19 9.94 12.00 -5.94
N PHE A 20 9.67 12.66 -4.82
CA PHE A 20 10.72 12.97 -3.83
C PHE A 20 11.28 11.71 -3.15
N ARG A 21 10.44 10.72 -2.88
CA ARG A 21 10.88 9.41 -2.38
C ARG A 21 11.79 8.72 -3.38
N GLY A 22 11.37 8.62 -4.64
CA GLY A 22 12.17 8.02 -5.71
C GLY A 22 13.50 8.73 -5.91
N TYR A 23 13.51 10.05 -5.86
CA TYR A 23 14.73 10.85 -5.94
C TYR A 23 15.73 10.52 -4.81
N LEU A 24 15.28 10.46 -3.56
CA LEU A 24 16.16 10.12 -2.44
C LEU A 24 16.61 8.65 -2.47
N GLN A 25 15.77 7.74 -2.96
CA GLN A 25 16.13 6.33 -3.15
C GLN A 25 17.23 6.14 -4.21
N ALA A 26 17.23 6.97 -5.26
CA ALA A 26 18.27 6.95 -6.29
C ALA A 26 19.68 7.22 -5.71
N TYR A 27 19.77 7.92 -4.60
CA TYR A 27 21.02 8.11 -3.84
C TYR A 27 21.35 6.96 -2.87
N ASN A 28 20.78 5.77 -3.07
CA ASN A 28 20.96 4.58 -2.23
C ASN A 28 20.64 4.79 -0.74
N THR A 29 19.75 5.74 -0.41
CA THR A 29 19.34 6.00 0.96
C THR A 29 17.85 5.69 1.14
N MET A 30 17.56 4.50 1.68
CA MET A 30 16.18 4.06 1.96
C MET A 30 15.62 4.66 3.26
N VAL A 31 16.49 5.09 4.19
CA VAL A 31 16.09 5.54 5.53
C VAL A 31 15.08 6.70 5.51
N PRO A 32 15.28 7.81 4.75
CA PRO A 32 14.30 8.89 4.73
C PRO A 32 12.93 8.45 4.19
N THR A 33 12.93 7.57 3.21
CA THR A 33 11.68 7.02 2.64
C THR A 33 10.95 6.17 3.67
N SER A 34 11.64 5.28 4.39
CA SER A 34 11.04 4.44 5.42
C SER A 34 10.46 5.26 6.57
N ILE A 35 11.19 6.28 7.05
CA ILE A 35 10.69 7.19 8.10
C ILE A 35 9.46 7.96 7.59
N SER A 36 9.50 8.47 6.36
CA SER A 36 8.37 9.15 5.74
C SER A 36 7.11 8.25 5.68
N GLN A 37 7.27 6.96 5.38
CA GLN A 37 6.18 5.98 5.38
C GLN A 37 5.62 5.74 6.79
N ILE A 38 6.48 5.65 7.81
CA ILE A 38 6.04 5.51 9.20
C ILE A 38 5.22 6.74 9.62
N ILE A 39 5.71 7.95 9.34
CA ILE A 39 4.99 9.20 9.65
C ILE A 39 3.64 9.24 8.92
N GLU A 40 3.61 8.86 7.65
CA GLU A 40 2.38 8.77 6.86
C GLU A 40 1.36 7.83 7.51
N GLN A 41 1.78 6.62 7.91
CA GLN A 41 0.89 5.65 8.52
C GLN A 41 0.41 6.07 9.92
N LEU A 42 1.29 6.65 10.74
CA LEU A 42 0.91 7.16 12.06
C LEU A 42 -0.07 8.33 11.95
N ALA A 43 0.22 9.31 11.08
CA ALA A 43 -0.67 10.44 10.86
C ALA A 43 -2.03 9.97 10.28
N ASN A 44 -2.00 9.05 9.31
CA ASN A 44 -3.21 8.42 8.78
C ASN A 44 -4.03 7.76 9.89
N ALA A 45 -3.42 6.90 10.70
CA ALA A 45 -4.12 6.20 11.78
C ALA A 45 -4.78 7.16 12.77
N VAL A 46 -4.02 8.12 13.29
CA VAL A 46 -4.53 9.09 14.27
C VAL A 46 -5.64 9.96 13.67
N VAL A 47 -5.38 10.56 12.52
CA VAL A 47 -6.36 11.49 11.91
C VAL A 47 -7.60 10.74 11.40
N SER A 48 -7.45 9.53 10.85
CA SER A 48 -8.60 8.70 10.43
C SER A 48 -9.53 8.41 11.59
N ILE A 49 -8.99 7.99 12.74
CA ILE A 49 -9.81 7.65 13.91
C ILE A 49 -10.51 8.90 14.44
N VAL A 50 -9.74 9.99 14.66
CA VAL A 50 -10.29 11.24 15.22
C VAL A 50 -11.32 11.86 14.28
N ALA A 51 -11.00 11.99 12.99
CA ALA A 51 -11.90 12.59 12.02
C ALA A 51 -13.15 11.74 11.77
N ALA A 52 -13.00 10.40 11.66
CA ALA A 52 -14.15 9.51 11.53
C ALA A 52 -15.08 9.61 12.73
N TYR A 53 -14.54 9.61 13.95
CA TYR A 53 -15.32 9.75 15.17
C TYR A 53 -16.02 11.12 15.25
N MET A 54 -15.31 12.22 14.99
CA MET A 54 -15.88 13.56 15.07
C MET A 54 -16.97 13.81 14.04
N LEU A 55 -16.77 13.33 12.81
CA LEU A 55 -17.73 13.51 11.72
C LEU A 55 -18.94 12.56 11.81
N ALA A 56 -18.75 11.36 12.36
CA ALA A 56 -19.85 10.40 12.52
C ALA A 56 -20.69 10.68 13.78
N LYS A 57 -20.11 11.25 14.84
CA LYS A 57 -20.76 11.50 16.15
C LYS A 57 -22.15 12.17 16.08
N PRO A 58 -22.42 13.16 15.20
CA PRO A 58 -23.72 13.81 15.13
C PRO A 58 -24.85 12.89 14.63
N PHE A 59 -24.53 11.74 14.03
CA PHE A 59 -25.47 10.83 13.40
C PHE A 59 -25.67 9.58 14.22
N ALA A 60 -26.90 9.04 14.24
CA ALA A 60 -27.19 7.81 14.97
C ALA A 60 -26.41 6.62 14.41
N ALA A 61 -25.82 5.83 15.30
CA ALA A 61 -25.05 4.64 14.92
C ALA A 61 -25.92 3.67 14.08
N GLY A 62 -25.33 3.10 13.02
CA GLY A 62 -26.03 2.19 12.11
C GLY A 62 -26.78 2.87 10.99
N THR A 63 -26.84 4.22 10.92
CA THR A 63 -27.45 4.92 9.81
C THR A 63 -26.49 5.07 8.61
N THR A 64 -27.04 5.21 7.41
CA THR A 64 -26.24 5.47 6.19
C THR A 64 -25.44 6.77 6.28
N GLU A 65 -25.97 7.79 6.97
CA GLU A 65 -25.27 9.06 7.19
C GLU A 65 -24.09 8.88 8.14
N HIS A 66 -24.24 8.13 9.21
CA HIS A 66 -23.12 7.77 10.11
C HIS A 66 -21.99 7.09 9.35
N ALA A 67 -22.29 6.09 8.52
CA ALA A 67 -21.32 5.39 7.70
C ALA A 67 -20.67 6.30 6.65
N LYS A 68 -21.44 7.18 6.01
CA LYS A 68 -20.98 8.13 5.00
C LYS A 68 -19.99 9.15 5.58
N TYR A 69 -20.30 9.75 6.73
CA TYR A 69 -19.42 10.73 7.36
C TYR A 69 -18.23 10.05 8.06
N GLY A 70 -18.39 8.85 8.61
CA GLY A 70 -17.29 8.06 9.13
C GLY A 70 -16.27 7.68 8.05
N SER A 71 -16.74 7.24 6.88
CA SER A 71 -15.85 6.94 5.74
C SER A 71 -15.17 8.20 5.17
N ALA A 72 -15.86 9.35 5.19
CA ALA A 72 -15.26 10.61 4.79
C ALA A 72 -14.13 11.04 5.75
N GLY A 73 -14.35 10.90 7.07
CA GLY A 73 -13.32 11.17 8.08
C GLY A 73 -12.11 10.26 7.92
N SER A 74 -12.31 8.98 7.66
CA SER A 74 -11.21 8.06 7.37
C SER A 74 -10.43 8.48 6.12
N ALA A 75 -11.11 8.92 5.06
CA ALA A 75 -10.46 9.45 3.85
C ALA A 75 -9.63 10.72 4.11
N MET A 76 -10.05 11.58 5.05
CA MET A 76 -9.25 12.73 5.49
C MET A 76 -7.94 12.31 6.17
N GLY A 77 -7.97 11.21 6.93
CA GLY A 77 -6.77 10.65 7.53
C GLY A 77 -5.73 10.23 6.49
N THR A 78 -6.16 9.60 5.40
CA THR A 78 -5.26 9.27 4.29
C THR A 78 -4.62 10.53 3.70
N GLY A 79 -5.39 11.60 3.50
CA GLY A 79 -4.87 12.89 3.03
C GLY A 79 -3.86 13.51 3.99
N ALA A 80 -4.16 13.51 5.28
CA ALA A 80 -3.26 14.02 6.32
C ALA A 80 -1.97 13.19 6.42
N GLY A 81 -2.08 11.87 6.29
CA GLY A 81 -0.93 10.97 6.24
C GLY A 81 0.02 11.31 5.11
N VAL A 82 -0.49 11.41 3.88
CA VAL A 82 0.30 11.77 2.70
C VAL A 82 0.95 13.14 2.86
N LEU A 83 0.22 14.13 3.39
CA LEU A 83 0.78 15.47 3.68
C LEU A 83 1.90 15.40 4.71
N GLY A 84 1.72 14.66 5.81
CA GLY A 84 2.77 14.46 6.82
C GLY A 84 4.02 13.82 6.24
N GLY A 85 3.84 12.77 5.42
CA GLY A 85 4.93 12.13 4.69
C GLY A 85 5.65 13.07 3.73
N LEU A 86 4.90 13.92 3.00
CA LEU A 86 5.46 14.90 2.08
C LEU A 86 6.26 15.98 2.81
N ILE A 87 5.74 16.54 3.88
CA ILE A 87 6.43 17.55 4.70
C ILE A 87 7.77 16.98 5.19
N PHE A 88 7.76 15.77 5.72
CA PHE A 88 8.98 15.13 6.20
C PHE A 88 10.00 14.89 5.07
N ILE A 89 9.56 14.38 3.92
CA ILE A 89 10.48 14.09 2.81
C ILE A 89 11.07 15.38 2.20
N LEU A 90 10.29 16.44 2.13
CA LEU A 90 10.77 17.77 1.72
C LEU A 90 11.81 18.32 2.71
N PHE A 91 11.58 18.15 4.01
CA PHE A 91 12.57 18.50 5.03
C PHE A 91 13.85 17.69 4.88
N ALA A 92 13.75 16.38 4.68
CA ALA A 92 14.90 15.52 4.44
C ALA A 92 15.68 15.90 3.16
N TYR A 93 14.96 16.26 2.11
CA TYR A 93 15.54 16.78 0.86
C TYR A 93 16.25 18.09 1.08
N ALA A 94 15.61 19.07 1.74
CA ALA A 94 16.20 20.39 2.01
C ALA A 94 17.51 20.27 2.82
N ARG A 95 17.55 19.35 3.77
CA ARG A 95 18.76 19.10 4.57
C ARG A 95 19.92 18.51 3.77
N ARG A 96 19.64 17.74 2.72
CA ARG A 96 20.63 17.12 1.83
C ARG A 96 20.96 17.95 0.59
N ARG A 97 20.19 18.99 0.30
CA ARG A 97 20.30 19.81 -0.92
C ARG A 97 21.71 20.35 -1.14
N LYS A 98 22.42 20.76 -0.08
CA LYS A 98 23.79 21.29 -0.19
C LYS A 98 24.75 20.24 -0.77
N GLY A 99 24.76 19.03 -0.21
CA GLY A 99 25.64 17.96 -0.70
C GLY A 99 25.28 17.48 -2.11
N ILE A 100 23.97 17.46 -2.44
CA ILE A 100 23.50 17.15 -3.79
C ILE A 100 24.01 18.21 -4.79
N MET A 101 23.90 19.50 -4.43
CA MET A 101 24.33 20.58 -5.31
C MET A 101 25.86 20.61 -5.50
N GLU A 102 26.63 20.24 -4.48
CA GLU A 102 28.07 20.05 -4.60
C GLU A 102 28.43 18.90 -5.55
N SER A 103 27.73 17.77 -5.44
CA SER A 103 27.89 16.65 -6.37
C SER A 103 27.58 17.02 -7.81
N VAL A 104 26.51 17.80 -8.05
CA VAL A 104 26.15 18.30 -9.38
C VAL A 104 27.19 19.29 -9.93
N LYS A 105 27.74 20.16 -9.07
CA LYS A 105 28.79 21.12 -9.50
C LYS A 105 30.12 20.44 -9.83
N ASN A 106 30.43 19.35 -9.16
CA ASN A 106 31.67 18.59 -9.34
C ASN A 106 31.53 17.49 -10.41
N ASP A 107 30.36 17.37 -11.01
CA ASP A 107 30.13 16.40 -12.08
C ASP A 107 30.77 16.92 -13.39
N THR A 108 31.83 16.26 -13.77
CA THR A 108 32.59 16.52 -15.01
C THR A 108 32.29 15.49 -16.10
N SER A 109 31.22 14.71 -15.93
CA SER A 109 30.84 13.67 -16.89
C SER A 109 30.47 14.28 -18.25
N PRO A 110 31.16 13.90 -19.36
CA PRO A 110 30.89 14.46 -20.69
C PRO A 110 29.56 13.97 -21.29
N ASP A 111 28.95 12.94 -20.72
CA ASP A 111 27.76 12.31 -21.26
C ASP A 111 26.48 12.86 -20.61
N THR A 112 26.03 13.99 -21.10
CA THR A 112 24.64 14.42 -20.89
C THR A 112 23.74 13.68 -21.88
N GLU A 113 23.05 12.65 -21.35
CA GLU A 113 22.04 11.96 -22.16
C GLU A 113 20.91 12.92 -22.56
N SER A 114 20.50 12.85 -23.83
CA SER A 114 19.39 13.67 -24.33
C SER A 114 18.10 13.36 -23.54
N TYR A 115 17.35 14.41 -23.18
CA TYR A 115 16.05 14.30 -22.50
C TYR A 115 15.08 13.33 -23.21
N GLY A 116 15.11 13.26 -24.55
CA GLY A 116 14.29 12.31 -25.31
C GLY A 116 14.68 10.85 -25.07
N LYS A 117 15.99 10.56 -24.92
CA LYS A 117 16.49 9.22 -24.59
C LYS A 117 16.08 8.83 -23.17
N LEU A 118 16.24 9.74 -22.20
CA LEU A 118 15.82 9.55 -20.82
C LEU A 118 14.32 9.29 -20.71
N PHE A 119 13.50 10.09 -21.39
CA PHE A 119 12.05 9.90 -21.41
C PHE A 119 11.65 8.54 -21.99
N ARG A 120 12.30 8.11 -23.09
CA ARG A 120 12.06 6.80 -23.69
C ARG A 120 12.41 5.64 -22.73
N ILE A 121 13.52 5.75 -22.01
CA ILE A 121 13.95 4.75 -21.02
C ILE A 121 12.93 4.68 -19.87
N ILE A 122 12.50 5.84 -19.36
CA ILE A 122 11.49 5.92 -18.30
C ILE A 122 10.19 5.24 -18.74
N ILE A 123 9.64 5.60 -19.89
CA ILE A 123 8.41 5.01 -20.41
C ILE A 123 8.57 3.49 -20.62
N ALA A 124 9.65 3.05 -21.24
CA ALA A 124 9.89 1.63 -21.46
C ALA A 124 9.99 0.83 -20.16
N THR A 125 10.54 1.42 -19.10
CA THR A 125 10.69 0.75 -17.80
C THR A 125 9.41 0.81 -16.96
N VAL A 126 8.72 1.94 -16.97
CA VAL A 126 7.53 2.17 -16.11
C VAL A 126 6.28 1.51 -16.70
N THR A 127 6.13 1.49 -18.04
CA THR A 127 4.91 0.99 -18.69
C THR A 127 4.56 -0.46 -18.28
N PRO A 128 5.47 -1.45 -18.33
CA PRO A 128 5.12 -2.82 -17.92
C PRO A 128 4.71 -2.90 -16.45
N ILE A 129 5.34 -2.12 -15.57
CA ILE A 129 5.03 -2.09 -14.14
C ILE A 129 3.64 -1.49 -13.91
N VAL A 130 3.33 -0.39 -14.59
CA VAL A 130 2.01 0.26 -14.50
C VAL A 130 0.92 -0.66 -15.05
N VAL A 131 1.15 -1.31 -16.20
CA VAL A 131 0.18 -2.25 -16.77
C VAL A 131 -0.11 -3.40 -15.81
N ALA A 132 0.93 -4.00 -15.21
CA ALA A 132 0.77 -5.06 -14.21
C ALA A 132 -0.02 -4.56 -12.99
N ALA A 133 0.29 -3.36 -12.48
CA ALA A 133 -0.43 -2.75 -11.37
C ALA A 133 -1.90 -2.45 -11.72
N VAL A 134 -2.19 -1.98 -12.93
CA VAL A 134 -3.55 -1.73 -13.41
C VAL A 134 -4.34 -3.03 -13.46
N VAL A 135 -3.79 -4.08 -14.06
CA VAL A 135 -4.42 -5.40 -14.11
C VAL A 135 -4.77 -5.90 -12.70
N TYR A 136 -3.80 -5.85 -11.78
CA TYR A 136 -4.01 -6.27 -10.39
C TYR A 136 -5.12 -5.45 -9.69
N ASN A 137 -5.09 -4.11 -9.82
CA ASN A 137 -6.04 -3.24 -9.15
C ASN A 137 -7.45 -3.26 -9.76
N VAL A 138 -7.59 -3.55 -11.06
CA VAL A 138 -8.90 -3.69 -11.73
C VAL A 138 -9.64 -4.94 -11.29
N LEU A 139 -8.95 -5.99 -10.84
CA LEU A 139 -9.59 -7.20 -10.32
C LEU A 139 -10.47 -6.91 -9.11
N THR A 140 -10.04 -6.04 -8.18
CA THR A 140 -10.82 -5.72 -6.96
C THR A 140 -12.21 -5.15 -7.24
N PRO A 141 -12.42 -4.13 -8.10
CA PRO A 141 -13.75 -3.69 -8.51
C PRO A 141 -14.57 -4.76 -9.26
N ILE A 142 -13.92 -5.62 -10.03
CA ILE A 142 -14.59 -6.73 -10.72
C ILE A 142 -15.13 -7.73 -9.70
N ASP A 143 -14.30 -8.17 -8.75
CA ASP A 143 -14.69 -9.08 -7.67
C ASP A 143 -15.84 -8.50 -6.85
N MET A 144 -15.76 -7.21 -6.51
CA MET A 144 -16.83 -6.49 -5.84
C MET A 144 -18.14 -6.56 -6.65
N LYS A 145 -18.09 -6.27 -7.95
CA LYS A 145 -19.26 -6.31 -8.83
C LYS A 145 -19.85 -7.70 -8.92
N VAL A 146 -19.01 -8.71 -9.11
CA VAL A 146 -19.43 -10.13 -9.16
C VAL A 146 -20.10 -10.52 -7.84
N PHE A 147 -19.51 -10.17 -6.69
CA PHE A 147 -20.10 -10.43 -5.37
C PHE A 147 -21.52 -9.84 -5.28
N TYR A 148 -21.68 -8.54 -5.59
CA TYR A 148 -22.98 -7.87 -5.50
C TYR A 148 -24.02 -8.47 -6.46
N VAL A 149 -23.63 -8.85 -7.68
CA VAL A 149 -24.52 -9.49 -8.65
C VAL A 149 -24.99 -10.85 -8.13
N VAL A 150 -24.07 -11.69 -7.67
CA VAL A 150 -24.41 -13.04 -7.17
C VAL A 150 -25.30 -12.96 -5.92
N MET A 151 -25.01 -12.07 -4.98
CA MET A 151 -25.79 -11.94 -3.75
C MET A 151 -27.19 -11.35 -4.04
N LYS A 152 -27.29 -10.44 -5.00
CA LYS A 152 -28.58 -9.92 -5.46
C LYS A 152 -29.44 -11.02 -6.11
N MET A 153 -28.84 -11.93 -6.90
CA MET A 153 -29.54 -13.09 -7.47
C MET A 153 -30.05 -14.06 -6.39
N LYS A 154 -29.41 -14.10 -5.22
CA LYS A 154 -29.88 -14.87 -4.05
C LYS A 154 -30.96 -14.14 -3.23
N GLY A 155 -31.42 -12.98 -3.64
CA GLY A 155 -32.47 -12.21 -2.98
C GLY A 155 -32.03 -11.44 -1.74
N MET A 156 -30.71 -11.25 -1.54
CA MET A 156 -30.20 -10.48 -0.40
C MET A 156 -30.51 -8.99 -0.53
N ASP A 157 -30.79 -8.36 0.62
CA ASP A 157 -30.95 -6.91 0.69
C ASP A 157 -29.62 -6.16 0.55
N SER A 158 -29.69 -4.94 0.02
CA SER A 158 -28.53 -4.10 -0.25
C SER A 158 -27.69 -3.79 0.99
N LEU A 159 -28.34 -3.66 2.15
CA LEU A 159 -27.66 -3.39 3.42
C LEU A 159 -26.89 -4.63 3.91
N GLU A 160 -27.50 -5.81 3.77
CA GLU A 160 -26.88 -7.07 4.13
C GLU A 160 -25.70 -7.39 3.23
N MET A 161 -25.81 -7.18 1.93
CA MET A 161 -24.70 -7.30 0.98
C MET A 161 -23.54 -6.38 1.35
N ALA A 162 -23.82 -5.12 1.70
CA ALA A 162 -22.79 -4.15 2.11
C ALA A 162 -22.10 -4.57 3.40
N LYS A 163 -22.86 -5.13 4.37
CA LYS A 163 -22.29 -5.66 5.62
C LYS A 163 -21.34 -6.84 5.36
N LEU A 164 -21.76 -7.81 4.57
CA LEU A 164 -20.94 -8.98 4.24
C LEU A 164 -19.68 -8.62 3.47
N TYR A 165 -19.79 -7.73 2.49
CA TYR A 165 -18.63 -7.23 1.75
C TYR A 165 -17.69 -6.42 2.64
N GLY A 166 -18.24 -5.66 3.60
CA GLY A 166 -17.46 -4.94 4.60
C GLY A 166 -16.66 -5.88 5.51
N ILE A 167 -17.24 -7.00 5.94
CA ILE A 167 -16.54 -8.05 6.70
C ILE A 167 -15.39 -8.63 5.85
N TYR A 168 -15.67 -9.00 4.61
CA TYR A 168 -14.67 -9.56 3.71
C TYR A 168 -13.53 -8.57 3.47
N SER A 169 -13.83 -7.33 3.07
CA SER A 169 -12.80 -6.35 2.72
C SER A 169 -12.11 -5.71 3.94
N GLY A 170 -12.84 -5.51 5.04
CA GLY A 170 -12.34 -4.82 6.22
C GLY A 170 -11.69 -5.71 7.28
N GLN A 171 -12.02 -6.99 7.31
CA GLN A 171 -11.46 -7.93 8.29
C GLN A 171 -10.58 -8.98 7.63
N TYR A 172 -11.13 -9.79 6.73
CA TYR A 172 -10.38 -10.85 6.07
C TYR A 172 -9.23 -10.31 5.21
N THR A 173 -9.52 -9.41 4.26
CA THR A 173 -8.49 -8.91 3.32
C THR A 173 -7.39 -8.14 4.04
N VAL A 174 -7.70 -7.40 5.09
CA VAL A 174 -6.69 -6.68 5.89
C VAL A 174 -5.72 -7.65 6.55
N LEU A 175 -6.21 -8.75 7.14
CA LEU A 175 -5.35 -9.74 7.78
C LEU A 175 -4.52 -10.53 6.77
N THR A 176 -5.09 -10.90 5.62
CA THR A 176 -4.34 -11.61 4.57
C THR A 176 -3.24 -10.77 3.97
N ASN A 177 -3.39 -9.44 3.95
CA ASN A 177 -2.35 -8.53 3.47
C ASN A 177 -1.13 -8.43 4.40
N LEU A 178 -1.22 -8.80 5.68
CA LEU A 178 -0.07 -8.72 6.60
C LEU A 178 1.10 -9.62 6.18
N PRO A 179 0.93 -10.95 5.97
CA PRO A 179 2.02 -11.79 5.48
C PRO A 179 2.53 -11.38 4.10
N LEU A 180 1.62 -10.94 3.22
CA LEU A 180 1.98 -10.47 1.88
C LEU A 180 2.88 -9.22 1.94
N ALA A 181 2.58 -8.27 2.84
CA ALA A 181 3.40 -7.08 3.03
C ALA A 181 4.80 -7.41 3.54
N ILE A 182 4.92 -8.38 4.46
CA ILE A 182 6.23 -8.85 4.95
C ILE A 182 7.01 -9.51 3.80
N ALA A 183 6.39 -10.42 3.05
CA ALA A 183 7.03 -11.07 1.91
C ALA A 183 7.48 -10.07 0.84
N ALA A 184 6.65 -9.09 0.52
CA ALA A 184 6.99 -8.02 -0.41
C ALA A 184 8.17 -7.19 0.07
N SER A 185 8.25 -6.90 1.38
CA SER A 185 9.37 -6.15 1.98
C SER A 185 10.70 -6.92 1.84
N VAL A 186 10.67 -8.23 2.04
CA VAL A 186 11.83 -9.10 1.79
C VAL A 186 12.24 -9.01 0.32
N GLY A 187 11.29 -9.17 -0.62
CA GLY A 187 11.56 -9.03 -2.05
C GLY A 187 12.24 -7.70 -2.40
N ILE A 188 11.69 -6.60 -1.93
CA ILE A 188 12.23 -5.24 -2.17
C ILE A 188 13.66 -5.11 -1.66
N ALA A 189 13.99 -5.68 -0.49
CA ALA A 189 15.33 -5.62 0.09
C ALA A 189 16.39 -6.32 -0.78
N TYR A 190 16.02 -7.36 -1.53
CA TYR A 190 16.93 -8.08 -2.43
C TYR A 190 17.10 -7.43 -3.81
N ILE A 191 16.19 -6.55 -4.26
CA ILE A 191 16.21 -5.93 -5.59
C ILE A 191 17.56 -5.29 -5.93
N PRO A 192 18.20 -4.44 -5.09
CA PRO A 192 19.46 -3.80 -5.45
C PRO A 192 20.59 -4.81 -5.67
N GLY A 193 20.65 -5.85 -4.84
CA GLY A 193 21.64 -6.92 -4.96
C GLY A 193 21.47 -7.74 -6.23
N ILE A 194 20.23 -8.11 -6.56
CA ILE A 194 19.88 -8.86 -7.76
C ILE A 194 20.19 -8.03 -9.01
N SER A 195 19.73 -6.78 -9.07
CA SER A 195 19.96 -5.88 -10.20
C SER A 195 21.46 -5.62 -10.43
N GLY A 196 22.22 -5.43 -9.32
CA GLY A 196 23.66 -5.23 -9.41
C GLY A 196 24.44 -6.47 -9.87
N ALA A 197 24.01 -7.67 -9.51
CA ALA A 197 24.60 -8.93 -10.00
C ALA A 197 24.25 -9.15 -11.48
N TYR A 198 22.99 -8.93 -11.84
CA TYR A 198 22.50 -9.05 -13.21
C TYR A 198 23.22 -8.11 -14.17
N ALA A 199 23.39 -6.84 -13.77
CA ALA A 199 24.10 -5.85 -14.57
C ALA A 199 25.58 -6.21 -14.84
N ARG A 200 26.18 -7.02 -13.96
CA ARG A 200 27.56 -7.57 -14.13
C ARG A 200 27.58 -8.90 -14.86
N ASN A 201 26.45 -9.38 -15.40
CA ASN A 201 26.28 -10.70 -16.00
C ASN A 201 26.63 -11.89 -15.07
N ASP A 202 26.64 -11.68 -13.74
CA ASP A 202 26.87 -12.72 -12.74
C ASP A 202 25.55 -13.48 -12.48
N MET A 203 25.21 -14.39 -13.39
CA MET A 203 23.98 -15.17 -13.30
C MET A 203 23.96 -16.13 -12.12
N GLN A 204 25.12 -16.63 -11.68
CA GLN A 204 25.20 -17.51 -10.53
C GLN A 204 24.82 -16.77 -9.24
N LYS A 205 25.36 -15.58 -9.05
CA LYS A 205 25.01 -14.72 -7.91
C LYS A 205 23.57 -14.21 -7.99
N THR A 206 23.10 -13.87 -9.19
CA THR A 206 21.71 -13.47 -9.44
C THR A 206 20.73 -14.56 -9.01
N ASN A 207 20.92 -15.79 -9.47
CA ASN A 207 20.07 -16.94 -9.12
C ASN A 207 20.14 -17.27 -7.61
N LYS A 208 21.34 -17.16 -7.00
CA LYS A 208 21.51 -17.35 -5.56
C LYS A 208 20.68 -16.34 -4.76
N LEU A 209 20.74 -15.06 -5.11
CA LEU A 209 19.99 -14.00 -4.42
C LEU A 209 18.48 -14.15 -4.65
N LEU A 210 18.03 -14.53 -5.86
CA LEU A 210 16.62 -14.83 -6.13
C LEU A 210 16.12 -15.99 -5.26
N ASN A 211 16.85 -17.10 -5.21
CA ASN A 211 16.48 -18.24 -4.37
C ASN A 211 16.46 -17.88 -2.88
N GLN A 212 17.39 -17.05 -2.41
CA GLN A 212 17.38 -16.56 -1.02
C GLN A 212 16.15 -15.69 -0.75
N ALA A 213 15.81 -14.76 -1.64
CA ALA A 213 14.62 -13.91 -1.50
C ALA A 213 13.33 -14.75 -1.44
N LEU A 214 13.20 -15.73 -2.35
CA LEU A 214 12.05 -16.64 -2.37
C LEU A 214 11.97 -17.48 -1.09
N SER A 215 13.08 -18.08 -0.68
CA SER A 215 13.13 -18.92 0.52
C SER A 215 12.77 -18.13 1.78
N MET A 216 13.29 -16.90 1.92
CA MET A 216 12.98 -16.03 3.06
C MET A 216 11.51 -15.59 3.05
N SER A 217 10.97 -15.26 1.90
CA SER A 217 9.54 -14.92 1.78
C SER A 217 8.64 -16.10 2.15
N MET A 218 8.95 -17.30 1.66
CA MET A 218 8.19 -18.53 2.00
C MET A 218 8.32 -18.93 3.46
N LEU A 219 9.51 -18.75 4.06
CA LEU A 219 9.74 -19.04 5.47
C LEU A 219 8.84 -18.22 6.41
N VAL A 220 8.44 -17.03 5.99
CA VAL A 220 7.52 -16.18 6.74
C VAL A 220 6.06 -16.46 6.35
N THR A 221 5.76 -16.52 5.04
CA THR A 221 4.38 -16.63 4.58
C THR A 221 3.73 -17.96 4.90
N ILE A 222 4.46 -19.08 4.80
CA ILE A 222 3.88 -20.40 5.06
C ILE A 222 3.43 -20.56 6.53
N PRO A 223 4.27 -20.28 7.56
CA PRO A 223 3.83 -20.34 8.95
C PRO A 223 2.70 -19.35 9.26
N CYS A 224 2.75 -18.14 8.68
CA CYS A 224 1.68 -17.15 8.85
C CYS A 224 0.36 -17.65 8.27
N ALA A 225 0.36 -18.24 7.07
CA ALA A 225 -0.85 -18.77 6.45
C ALA A 225 -1.47 -19.88 7.30
N VAL A 226 -0.66 -20.88 7.69
CA VAL A 226 -1.11 -21.96 8.57
C VAL A 226 -1.61 -21.43 9.90
N GLY A 227 -0.86 -20.52 10.54
CA GLY A 227 -1.24 -19.91 11.82
C GLY A 227 -2.55 -19.14 11.74
N MET A 228 -2.73 -18.34 10.68
CA MET A 228 -3.97 -17.58 10.46
C MET A 228 -5.15 -18.47 10.11
N GLY A 229 -4.96 -19.56 9.37
CA GLY A 229 -6.01 -20.54 9.13
C GLY A 229 -6.45 -21.25 10.41
N VAL A 230 -5.51 -21.83 11.15
CA VAL A 230 -5.81 -22.57 12.39
C VAL A 230 -6.36 -21.67 13.50
N LEU A 231 -5.79 -20.47 13.66
CA LEU A 231 -6.17 -19.50 14.71
C LEU A 231 -7.15 -18.44 14.19
N ALA A 232 -7.85 -18.67 13.08
CA ALA A 232 -8.76 -17.72 12.47
C ALA A 232 -9.77 -17.13 13.46
N LYS A 233 -10.46 -17.98 14.22
CA LYS A 233 -11.47 -17.56 15.20
C LYS A 233 -10.90 -16.71 16.34
N PRO A 234 -9.87 -17.12 17.07
CA PRO A 234 -9.31 -16.30 18.15
C PRO A 234 -8.66 -15.01 17.64
N ILE A 235 -8.03 -15.00 16.47
CA ILE A 235 -7.45 -13.79 15.89
C ILE A 235 -8.53 -12.76 15.58
N ILE A 236 -9.60 -13.17 14.91
CA ILE A 236 -10.72 -12.28 14.58
C ILE A 236 -11.38 -11.74 15.85
N GLN A 237 -11.63 -12.58 16.85
CA GLN A 237 -12.24 -12.15 18.11
C GLN A 237 -11.36 -11.19 18.91
N LEU A 238 -10.05 -11.37 18.86
CA LEU A 238 -9.11 -10.51 19.57
C LEU A 238 -8.99 -9.13 18.92
N LEU A 239 -8.92 -9.09 17.57
CA LEU A 239 -8.64 -7.86 16.82
C LEU A 239 -9.90 -7.05 16.51
N PHE A 240 -11.04 -7.71 16.38
CA PHE A 240 -12.31 -7.06 16.02
C PHE A 240 -13.37 -7.35 17.08
N SER A 241 -13.63 -6.39 17.95
CA SER A 241 -14.70 -6.51 18.96
C SER A 241 -16.07 -6.63 18.28
N GLY A 242 -16.83 -7.68 18.62
CA GLY A 242 -18.12 -7.96 17.99
C GLY A 242 -18.02 -8.54 16.57
N ALA A 243 -16.91 -9.19 16.24
CA ALA A 243 -16.72 -9.82 14.94
C ALA A 243 -17.79 -10.86 14.62
N ASP A 244 -18.30 -10.77 13.39
CA ASP A 244 -19.22 -11.77 12.84
C ASP A 244 -18.49 -13.11 12.64
N PRO A 245 -19.09 -14.25 13.00
CA PRO A 245 -18.51 -15.57 12.74
C PRO A 245 -18.15 -15.83 11.27
N MET A 246 -18.75 -15.09 10.35
CA MET A 246 -18.47 -15.16 8.93
C MET A 246 -17.03 -14.76 8.58
N ALA A 247 -16.45 -13.77 9.28
CA ALA A 247 -15.06 -13.35 9.09
C ALA A 247 -14.07 -14.50 9.37
N ALA A 248 -14.30 -15.24 10.46
CA ALA A 248 -13.48 -16.39 10.80
C ALA A 248 -13.62 -17.54 9.78
N LYS A 249 -14.83 -17.76 9.25
CA LYS A 249 -15.05 -18.75 8.17
C LYS A 249 -14.32 -18.35 6.87
N CYS A 250 -14.38 -17.08 6.48
CA CYS A 250 -13.63 -16.59 5.32
C CYS A 250 -12.13 -16.82 5.49
N MET A 251 -11.59 -16.58 6.67
CA MET A 251 -10.19 -16.78 7.00
C MET A 251 -9.78 -18.25 6.96
N TYR A 252 -10.59 -19.14 7.52
CA TYR A 252 -10.36 -20.58 7.48
C TYR A 252 -10.36 -21.17 6.06
N LEU A 253 -11.22 -20.65 5.19
CA LEU A 253 -11.32 -21.10 3.78
C LEU A 253 -10.27 -20.48 2.87
N GLY A 254 -9.73 -19.33 3.24
CA GLY A 254 -8.80 -18.55 2.41
C GLY A 254 -7.32 -18.86 2.66
N PHE A 255 -7.00 -19.55 3.74
CA PHE A 255 -5.67 -20.02 4.10
C PHE A 255 -5.62 -21.54 4.18
#